data_a98541e54a91ffd7be54c8e130bb2298
#
_entry.id   a98541e54a91ffd7be54c8e130bb2298
#
_cell.length_a   1.000
_cell.length_b   1.000
_cell.length_c   1.000
_cell.angle_alpha   90.00
_cell.angle_beta   90.00
_cell.angle_gamma   90.00
#
_symmetry.space_group_name_H-M   'P 1'
#
loop_
_entity.id
_entity.type
_entity.pdbx_description
1 polymer ?
#
loop_
_entity_poly.entity_id
_entity_poly.type
_entity_poly.pdbx_seq_one_letter_code
_entity_poly.pdbx_strand_id
1 'polypeptide(L)'
;DNEWDIGRFDDIWSGITLKKAADMLNKSVINGFPLCVHNKAKRSTFGDLNNEVPALELNEHFWEALEEAPDEADDYFEAYEEMIKAVDNYDFSDYANADFIDFTVNHMKMWLKALRSI
;
A
#
# COMPACT_ATOMS: atom_id res chain seq x y z
N ASP A 1 -5.34 11.82 -15.44
CA ASP A 1 -5.52 12.86 -14.42
C ASP A 1 -5.82 12.17 -13.10
N ASN A 2 -5.07 12.54 -12.06
CA ASN A 2 -5.26 12.04 -10.71
C ASN A 2 -6.28 12.95 -10.01
N GLU A 3 -7.53 12.53 -9.94
CA GLU A 3 -8.62 13.35 -9.40
C GLU A 3 -8.53 13.58 -7.89
N TRP A 4 -7.71 12.79 -7.18
CA TRP A 4 -7.47 12.93 -5.73
C TRP A 4 -6.22 13.74 -5.39
N ASP A 5 -5.43 14.15 -6.38
CA ASP A 5 -4.12 14.78 -6.19
C ASP A 5 -3.16 13.99 -5.27
N ILE A 6 -3.42 12.69 -5.11
CA ILE A 6 -2.57 11.76 -4.35
C ILE A 6 -1.48 11.23 -5.27
N GLY A 7 -0.23 11.47 -4.91
CA GLY A 7 0.92 11.00 -5.66
C GLY A 7 2.01 10.43 -4.74
N ARG A 8 2.86 9.55 -5.29
CA ARG A 8 4.10 9.09 -4.66
C ARG A 8 3.95 8.20 -3.42
N PHE A 9 2.78 7.65 -3.17
CA PHE A 9 2.55 6.68 -2.09
C PHE A 9 2.53 5.23 -2.58
N ASP A 10 2.60 5.01 -3.88
CA ASP A 10 2.58 3.68 -4.50
C ASP A 10 3.74 2.79 -4.03
N ASP A 11 4.95 3.33 -3.95
CA ASP A 11 6.13 2.62 -3.44
C ASP A 11 6.09 2.40 -1.92
N ILE A 12 5.58 3.38 -1.15
CA ILE A 12 5.44 3.28 0.31
C ILE A 12 4.40 2.20 0.66
N TRP A 13 3.19 2.29 0.09
CA TRP A 13 2.11 1.34 0.36
C TRP A 13 2.43 -0.06 -0.14
N SER A 14 3.09 -0.19 -1.29
CA SER A 14 3.59 -1.48 -1.77
C SER A 14 4.60 -2.10 -0.80
N GLY A 15 5.50 -1.29 -0.25
CA GLY A 15 6.49 -1.71 0.74
C GLY A 15 5.85 -2.19 2.04
N ILE A 16 4.87 -1.44 2.56
CA ILE A 16 4.12 -1.79 3.77
C ILE A 16 3.34 -3.09 3.57
N THR A 17 2.60 -3.19 2.46
CA THR A 17 1.83 -4.39 2.11
C THR A 17 2.73 -5.62 1.98
N LEU A 18 3.89 -5.50 1.31
CA LEU A 18 4.86 -6.58 1.20
C LEU A 18 5.42 -6.98 2.56
N LYS A 19 5.70 -5.99 3.44
CA LYS A 19 6.20 -6.26 4.79
C LYS A 19 5.17 -7.05 5.62
N LYS A 20 3.90 -6.61 5.62
CA LYS A 20 2.83 -7.33 6.33
C LYS A 20 2.67 -8.76 5.78
N ALA A 21 2.65 -8.95 4.46
CA ALA A 21 2.60 -10.29 3.86
C ALA A 21 3.79 -11.17 4.28
N ALA A 22 5.00 -10.60 4.35
CA ALA A 22 6.17 -11.35 4.81
C ALA A 22 6.04 -11.77 6.28
N ASP A 23 5.50 -10.89 7.14
CA ASP A 23 5.26 -11.20 8.56
C ASP A 23 4.22 -12.32 8.73
N MET A 24 3.09 -12.24 8.02
CA MET A 24 2.06 -13.29 8.01
C MET A 24 2.61 -14.66 7.60
N LEU A 25 3.63 -14.69 6.76
CA LEU A 25 4.32 -15.92 6.32
C LEU A 25 5.53 -16.29 7.18
N ASN A 26 5.72 -15.61 8.30
CA ASN A 26 6.89 -15.77 9.17
C ASN A 26 8.23 -15.63 8.39
N LYS A 27 8.28 -14.63 7.49
CA LYS A 27 9.47 -14.28 6.70
C LYS A 27 10.05 -12.96 7.20
N SER A 28 11.36 -12.81 7.06
CA SER A 28 12.05 -11.57 7.43
C SER A 28 12.38 -10.75 6.19
N VAL A 29 12.15 -9.44 6.26
CA VAL A 29 12.67 -8.48 5.31
C VAL A 29 14.00 -7.96 5.85
N ILE A 30 15.06 -8.10 5.08
CA ILE A 30 16.41 -7.65 5.45
C ILE A 30 16.93 -6.59 4.48
N ASN A 31 17.65 -5.61 4.99
CA ASN A 31 18.39 -4.67 4.17
C ASN A 31 19.77 -5.22 3.88
N GLY A 32 20.08 -5.35 2.58
CA GLY A 32 21.39 -5.77 2.10
C GLY A 32 22.26 -4.61 1.63
N PHE A 33 23.36 -4.93 0.96
CA PHE A 33 24.18 -3.92 0.28
C PHE A 33 23.36 -3.24 -0.83
N PRO A 34 23.52 -1.91 -1.03
CA PRO A 34 22.86 -1.21 -2.11
C PRO A 34 23.37 -1.74 -3.46
N LEU A 35 22.45 -2.26 -4.27
CA LEU A 35 22.74 -2.82 -5.60
C LEU A 35 22.47 -1.82 -6.72
N CYS A 36 21.85 -0.67 -6.40
CA CYS A 36 21.46 0.34 -7.37
C CYS A 36 22.04 1.71 -7.01
N VAL A 37 22.47 2.42 -8.03
CA VAL A 37 22.78 3.85 -7.95
C VAL A 37 21.62 4.62 -8.56
N HIS A 38 20.89 5.36 -7.75
CA HIS A 38 19.76 6.16 -8.19
C HIS A 38 20.20 7.58 -8.55
N ASN A 39 20.31 7.86 -9.84
CA ASN A 39 20.53 9.22 -10.35
C ASN A 39 19.19 9.97 -10.35
N LYS A 40 18.93 10.72 -9.27
CA LYS A 40 17.71 11.53 -9.17
C LYS A 40 17.75 12.70 -10.16
N ALA A 41 16.67 12.88 -10.93
CA ALA A 41 16.41 14.13 -11.62
C ALA A 41 16.27 15.28 -10.59
N LYS A 42 16.64 16.49 -10.97
CA LYS A 42 16.40 17.67 -10.12
C LYS A 42 14.90 17.84 -9.93
N ARG A 43 14.46 17.83 -8.68
CA ARG A 43 13.06 18.00 -8.28
C ARG A 43 12.93 19.13 -7.27
N SER A 44 11.72 19.69 -7.17
CA SER A 44 11.37 20.65 -6.13
C SER A 44 10.89 19.87 -4.91
N THR A 45 11.62 19.95 -3.79
CA THR A 45 11.22 19.33 -2.52
C THR A 45 9.82 19.77 -2.08
N PHE A 46 9.48 21.05 -2.27
CA PHE A 46 8.15 21.56 -1.95
C PHE A 46 7.06 21.05 -2.91
N GLY A 47 7.40 20.87 -4.19
CA GLY A 47 6.49 20.25 -5.15
C GLY A 47 6.22 18.79 -4.82
N ASP A 48 7.25 18.05 -4.43
CA ASP A 48 7.12 16.67 -3.99
C ASP A 48 6.25 16.58 -2.73
N LEU A 49 6.48 17.44 -1.73
CA LEU A 49 5.68 17.49 -0.50
C LEU A 49 4.20 17.79 -0.78
N ASN A 50 3.90 18.75 -1.66
CA ASN A 50 2.52 19.07 -2.01
C ASN A 50 1.77 17.87 -2.62
N ASN A 51 2.46 17.01 -3.35
CA ASN A 51 1.88 15.79 -3.91
C ASN A 51 1.72 14.66 -2.87
N GLU A 52 2.44 14.74 -1.76
CA GLU A 52 2.39 13.74 -0.68
C GLU A 52 1.36 14.10 0.40
N VAL A 53 1.16 15.40 0.68
CA VAL A 53 0.26 15.87 1.75
C VAL A 53 -1.14 15.25 1.70
N PRO A 54 -1.84 15.13 0.54
CA PRO A 54 -3.19 14.56 0.52
C PRO A 54 -3.28 13.10 0.96
N ALA A 55 -2.16 12.37 0.89
CA ALA A 55 -2.12 10.96 1.29
C ALA A 55 -1.56 10.75 2.71
N LEU A 56 -0.96 11.76 3.33
CA LEU A 56 -0.38 11.61 4.66
C LEU A 56 -1.42 11.21 5.72
N GLU A 57 -2.62 11.78 5.65
CA GLU A 57 -3.71 11.44 6.54
C GLU A 57 -4.17 10.00 6.35
N LEU A 58 -4.38 9.59 5.10
CA LEU A 58 -4.79 8.22 4.77
C LEU A 58 -3.71 7.18 5.07
N ASN A 59 -2.44 7.57 5.05
CA ASN A 59 -1.33 6.64 5.20
C ASN A 59 -1.33 5.92 6.56
N GLU A 60 -1.57 6.63 7.64
CA GLU A 60 -1.62 6.03 8.98
C GLU A 60 -2.79 5.05 9.08
N HIS A 61 -3.98 5.45 8.60
CA HIS A 61 -5.19 4.63 8.65
C HIS A 61 -5.14 3.45 7.68
N PHE A 62 -4.50 3.61 6.52
CA PHE A 62 -4.23 2.48 5.63
C PHE A 62 -3.34 1.44 6.31
N TRP A 63 -2.35 1.89 7.07
CA TRP A 63 -1.49 1.00 7.83
C TRP A 63 -2.26 0.31 8.96
N GLU A 64 -3.04 1.06 9.74
CA GLU A 64 -3.92 0.49 10.79
C GLU A 64 -4.86 -0.58 10.21
N ALA A 65 -5.48 -0.29 9.07
CA ALA A 65 -6.33 -1.25 8.38
C ALA A 65 -5.59 -2.55 8.00
N LEU A 66 -4.35 -2.45 7.52
CA LEU A 66 -3.53 -3.63 7.21
C LEU A 66 -3.19 -4.45 8.46
N GLU A 67 -3.00 -3.81 9.62
CA GLU A 67 -2.72 -4.50 10.88
C GLU A 67 -3.94 -5.29 11.42
N GLU A 68 -5.16 -5.00 10.94
CA GLU A 68 -6.35 -5.79 11.24
C GLU A 68 -6.39 -7.14 10.49
N ALA A 69 -5.56 -7.33 9.47
CA ALA A 69 -5.42 -8.63 8.82
C ALA A 69 -4.82 -9.68 9.78
N PRO A 70 -5.16 -10.98 9.60
CA PRO A 70 -4.60 -12.05 10.42
C PRO A 70 -3.07 -12.02 10.52
N ASP A 71 -2.53 -12.59 11.59
CA ASP A 71 -1.07 -12.66 11.80
C ASP A 71 -0.40 -13.79 11.02
N GLU A 72 -1.18 -14.73 10.47
CA GLU A 72 -0.68 -15.89 9.75
C GLU A 72 -1.46 -16.10 8.43
N ALA A 73 -0.77 -16.59 7.42
CA ALA A 73 -1.33 -17.02 6.14
C ALA A 73 -0.50 -18.18 5.58
N ASP A 74 -1.11 -19.03 4.77
CA ASP A 74 -0.45 -20.20 4.17
C ASP A 74 0.47 -19.81 3.00
N ASP A 75 0.07 -18.77 2.26
CA ASP A 75 0.84 -18.27 1.12
C ASP A 75 0.63 -16.76 0.87
N TYR A 76 1.36 -16.20 -0.09
CA TYR A 76 1.25 -14.78 -0.45
C TYR A 76 -0.09 -14.40 -1.06
N PHE A 77 -0.80 -15.31 -1.69
CA PHE A 77 -2.13 -15.05 -2.23
C PHE A 77 -3.16 -14.87 -1.13
N GLU A 78 -3.12 -15.77 -0.14
CA GLU A 78 -3.98 -15.68 1.03
C GLU A 78 -3.64 -14.42 1.85
N ALA A 79 -2.35 -14.18 2.14
CA ALA A 79 -1.93 -12.98 2.85
C ALA A 79 -2.46 -11.71 2.17
N TYR A 80 -2.33 -11.62 0.85
CA TYR A 80 -2.80 -10.46 0.09
C TYR A 80 -4.32 -10.35 0.07
N GLU A 81 -5.04 -11.48 0.00
CA GLU A 81 -6.51 -11.51 0.07
C GLU A 81 -7.04 -11.05 1.43
N GLU A 82 -6.42 -11.50 2.52
CA GLU A 82 -6.79 -11.10 3.87
C GLU A 82 -6.52 -9.61 4.13
N MET A 83 -5.40 -9.09 3.63
CA MET A 83 -5.12 -7.64 3.67
C MET A 83 -6.15 -6.83 2.88
N ILE A 84 -6.56 -7.29 1.69
CA ILE A 84 -7.64 -6.66 0.91
C ILE A 84 -8.92 -6.59 1.74
N LYS A 85 -9.30 -7.70 2.40
CA LYS A 85 -10.51 -7.75 3.24
C LYS A 85 -10.40 -6.80 4.43
N ALA A 86 -9.25 -6.72 5.07
CA ALA A 86 -9.02 -5.83 6.20
C ALA A 86 -9.19 -4.37 5.78
N VAL A 87 -8.56 -3.94 4.69
CA VAL A 87 -8.69 -2.57 4.17
C VAL A 87 -10.12 -2.28 3.68
N ASP A 88 -10.79 -3.23 3.02
CA ASP A 88 -12.18 -3.09 2.53
C ASP A 88 -13.20 -2.93 3.67
N ASN A 89 -12.91 -3.48 4.85
CA ASN A 89 -13.79 -3.44 6.03
C ASN A 89 -13.47 -2.27 6.98
N TYR A 90 -12.32 -1.63 6.83
CA TYR A 90 -11.92 -0.51 7.68
C TYR A 90 -12.74 0.75 7.34
N ASP A 91 -13.17 1.50 8.34
CA ASP A 91 -13.97 2.70 8.14
C ASP A 91 -13.10 3.93 7.85
N PHE A 92 -13.04 4.32 6.60
CA PHE A 92 -12.36 5.52 6.13
C PHE A 92 -13.28 6.73 5.96
N SER A 93 -14.57 6.64 6.30
CA SER A 93 -15.59 7.64 5.95
C SER A 93 -15.33 9.04 6.53
N ASP A 94 -14.60 9.12 7.62
CA ASP A 94 -14.28 10.40 8.28
C ASP A 94 -13.06 11.13 7.68
N TYR A 95 -12.38 10.51 6.70
CA TYR A 95 -11.13 11.04 6.15
C TYR A 95 -11.31 11.63 4.75
N ALA A 96 -10.55 12.69 4.47
CA ALA A 96 -10.49 13.25 3.14
C ALA A 96 -9.93 12.20 2.14
N ASN A 97 -10.51 12.19 0.93
CA ASN A 97 -10.14 11.24 -0.13
C ASN A 97 -10.36 9.73 0.22
N ALA A 98 -11.32 9.42 1.09
CA ALA A 98 -11.67 8.02 1.41
C ALA A 98 -12.01 7.19 0.17
N ASP A 99 -12.62 7.77 -0.85
CA ASP A 99 -12.94 7.15 -2.14
C ASP A 99 -11.69 6.70 -2.93
N PHE A 100 -10.52 7.28 -2.65
CA PHE A 100 -9.24 6.77 -3.17
C PHE A 100 -8.90 5.39 -2.61
N ILE A 101 -9.29 5.09 -1.38
CA ILE A 101 -9.11 3.76 -0.79
C ILE A 101 -9.99 2.75 -1.52
N ASP A 102 -11.26 3.08 -1.79
CA ASP A 102 -12.16 2.21 -2.58
C ASP A 102 -11.58 1.91 -3.97
N PHE A 103 -11.05 2.94 -4.64
CA PHE A 103 -10.34 2.79 -5.91
C PHE A 103 -9.14 1.84 -5.77
N THR A 104 -8.31 2.02 -4.73
CA THR A 104 -7.12 1.21 -4.46
C THR A 104 -7.51 -0.25 -4.20
N VAL A 105 -8.47 -0.51 -3.32
CA VAL A 105 -8.98 -1.85 -2.99
C VAL A 105 -9.51 -2.57 -4.24
N ASN A 106 -10.26 -1.87 -5.09
CA ASN A 106 -10.75 -2.45 -6.34
C ASN A 106 -9.60 -2.88 -7.26
N HIS A 107 -8.53 -2.10 -7.35
CA HIS A 107 -7.35 -2.45 -8.14
C HIS A 107 -6.55 -3.61 -7.51
N MET A 108 -6.45 -3.67 -6.20
CA MET A 108 -5.87 -4.81 -5.49
C MET A 108 -6.64 -6.10 -5.77
N LYS A 109 -7.97 -6.07 -5.74
CA LYS A 109 -8.85 -7.20 -6.11
C LYS A 109 -8.64 -7.64 -7.57
N MET A 110 -8.55 -6.68 -8.49
CA MET A 110 -8.27 -6.96 -9.91
C MET A 110 -6.91 -7.61 -10.11
N TRP A 111 -5.89 -7.11 -9.43
CA TRP A 111 -4.53 -7.65 -9.47
C TRP A 111 -4.48 -9.10 -8.96
N LEU A 112 -5.09 -9.37 -7.80
CA LEU A 112 -5.17 -10.73 -7.25
C LEU A 112 -5.88 -11.70 -8.22
N LYS A 113 -6.98 -11.26 -8.83
CA LYS A 113 -7.69 -12.06 -9.83
C LYS A 113 -6.82 -12.36 -11.06
N ALA A 114 -6.06 -11.38 -11.55
CA ALA A 114 -5.15 -11.57 -12.68
C ALA A 114 -4.05 -12.58 -12.36
N LEU A 115 -3.44 -12.50 -11.19
CA LEU A 115 -2.39 -13.44 -10.75
C LEU A 115 -2.92 -14.87 -10.62
N ARG A 116 -4.15 -15.06 -10.15
CA ARG A 116 -4.78 -16.41 -10.04
C ARG A 116 -5.15 -17.03 -11.38
N SER A 117 -5.09 -16.26 -12.47
CA SER A 117 -5.41 -16.75 -13.81
C SER A 117 -4.18 -17.21 -14.62
N ILE A 118 -2.99 -17.06 -14.08
CA ILE A 118 -1.72 -17.52 -14.65
C ILE A 118 -1.39 -18.92 -14.14
#